data_6340513f840d29e57a9abe8016c0b62a
#
_entry.id   6340513f840d29e57a9abe8016c0b62a
#
_cell.length_a   1.000
_cell.length_b   1.000
_cell.length_c   1.000
_cell.angle_alpha   90.00
_cell.angle_beta   90.00
_cell.angle_gamma   90.00
#
_symmetry.space_group_name_H-M   'P 1'
#
loop_
_entity.id
_entity.type
_entity.pdbx_description
1 polymer ?
#
loop_
_entity_poly.entity_id
_entity_poly.type
_entity_poly.pdbx_seq_one_letter_code
_entity_poly.pdbx_strand_id
1 'polypeptide(L)'
;MEEGSSEVDAYIEKCPKRAQLRLREIRKAIREAAPGAIEGIRQFNIPSFAYPGHSGGVYDGVFVWFGLQSNHIGLYLRPPTISDNRRALASYVTTKSAVHLPLDRKAPAPLIKKLVKTSLKIMKET
;
A
#
# COMPACT_ATOMS: atom_id res chain seq x y z
N MET A 1 -3.69 21.33 6.66
CA MET A 1 -3.76 20.19 7.53
C MET A 1 -2.82 19.11 7.10
N GLU A 2 -2.17 18.58 8.03
CA GLU A 2 -1.17 17.57 7.78
C GLU A 2 -1.80 16.21 7.59
N GLU A 3 -1.55 15.58 6.47
CA GLU A 3 -2.16 14.29 6.17
C GLU A 3 -1.18 13.14 6.24
N GLY A 4 0.10 13.46 6.25
CA GLY A 4 1.11 12.45 6.23
C GLY A 4 1.69 12.19 7.60
N SER A 5 2.34 11.06 7.73
CA SER A 5 3.06 10.67 8.92
C SER A 5 4.51 11.09 8.78
N SER A 6 5.08 11.71 9.82
CA SER A 6 6.50 12.04 9.81
C SER A 6 7.35 10.77 9.78
N GLU A 7 6.85 9.67 10.34
CA GLU A 7 7.54 8.39 10.28
C GLU A 7 7.65 7.89 8.84
N VAL A 8 6.57 8.03 8.07
CA VAL A 8 6.58 7.62 6.67
C VAL A 8 7.46 8.54 5.84
N ASP A 9 7.43 9.84 6.12
CA ASP A 9 8.35 10.79 5.48
C ASP A 9 9.81 10.34 5.68
N ALA A 10 10.15 10.02 6.92
CA ALA A 10 11.51 9.58 7.24
C ALA A 10 11.87 8.27 6.54
N TYR A 11 10.91 7.35 6.46
CA TYR A 11 11.12 6.08 5.76
C TYR A 11 11.50 6.35 4.30
N ILE A 12 10.70 7.19 3.63
CA ILE A 12 10.94 7.48 2.22
C ILE A 12 12.29 8.15 2.01
N GLU A 13 12.63 9.09 2.90
CA GLU A 13 13.88 9.84 2.78
C GLU A 13 15.12 8.96 2.90
N LYS A 14 14.99 7.83 3.61
CA LYS A 14 16.11 6.89 3.76
C LYS A 14 16.27 5.96 2.56
N CYS A 15 15.29 5.92 1.67
CA CYS A 15 15.36 5.06 0.50
C CYS A 15 16.17 5.71 -0.61
N PRO A 16 16.72 4.93 -1.55
CA PRO A 16 17.39 5.51 -2.72
C PRO A 16 16.48 6.44 -3.50
N LYS A 17 17.05 7.45 -4.10
CA LYS A 17 16.27 8.49 -4.78
C LYS A 17 15.30 7.94 -5.83
N ARG A 18 15.73 6.95 -6.60
CA ARG A 18 14.85 6.38 -7.63
C ARG A 18 13.63 5.69 -7.01
N ALA A 19 13.77 5.17 -5.82
CA ALA A 19 12.63 4.55 -5.13
C ALA A 19 11.73 5.59 -4.49
N GLN A 20 12.29 6.72 -4.07
CA GLN A 20 11.52 7.76 -3.40
C GLN A 20 10.37 8.27 -4.27
N LEU A 21 10.63 8.50 -5.55
CA LEU A 21 9.59 8.97 -6.46
C LEU A 21 8.45 7.97 -6.54
N ARG A 22 8.78 6.70 -6.71
CA ARG A 22 7.75 5.65 -6.80
C ARG A 22 6.98 5.52 -5.50
N LEU A 23 7.67 5.58 -4.38
CA LEU A 23 7.00 5.51 -3.07
C LEU A 23 6.01 6.65 -2.88
N ARG A 24 6.38 7.86 -3.32
CA ARG A 24 5.47 9.00 -3.22
C ARG A 24 4.27 8.86 -4.13
N GLU A 25 4.47 8.32 -5.33
CA GLU A 25 3.35 8.06 -6.25
C GLU A 25 2.36 7.06 -5.65
N ILE A 26 2.87 6.00 -5.04
CA ILE A 26 2.03 4.99 -4.41
C ILE A 26 1.28 5.60 -3.23
N ARG A 27 1.99 6.35 -2.39
CA ARG A 27 1.40 7.02 -1.23
C ARG A 27 0.24 7.91 -1.64
N LYS A 28 0.44 8.70 -2.70
CA LYS A 28 -0.59 9.60 -3.19
C LYS A 28 -1.81 8.83 -3.68
N ALA A 29 -1.59 7.76 -4.44
CA ALA A 29 -2.69 6.95 -4.96
C ALA A 29 -3.51 6.34 -3.82
N ILE A 30 -2.85 5.87 -2.76
CA ILE A 30 -3.56 5.31 -1.62
C ILE A 30 -4.39 6.38 -0.91
N ARG A 31 -3.81 7.56 -0.70
CA ARG A 31 -4.55 8.65 -0.05
C ARG A 31 -5.79 9.03 -0.83
N GLU A 32 -5.68 9.04 -2.16
CA GLU A 32 -6.82 9.39 -3.00
C GLU A 32 -7.89 8.31 -2.98
N ALA A 33 -7.48 7.05 -2.85
CA ALA A 33 -8.44 5.94 -2.83
C ALA A 33 -9.12 5.77 -1.46
N ALA A 34 -8.46 6.21 -0.40
CA ALA A 34 -8.95 6.01 0.97
C ALA A 34 -8.81 7.28 1.79
N PRO A 35 -9.61 8.31 1.48
CA PRO A 35 -9.55 9.57 2.24
C PRO A 35 -9.83 9.32 3.72
N GLY A 36 -9.09 9.97 4.57
CA GLY A 36 -9.27 9.83 6.01
C GLY A 36 -8.54 8.68 6.64
N ALA A 37 -7.93 7.80 5.85
CA ALA A 37 -7.12 6.73 6.42
C ALA A 37 -5.89 7.31 7.11
N ILE A 38 -5.45 6.64 8.16
CA ILE A 38 -4.33 7.10 8.97
C ILE A 38 -3.06 6.37 8.56
N GLU A 39 -2.09 7.14 8.12
CA GLU A 39 -0.80 6.64 7.69
C GLU A 39 0.12 6.44 8.89
N GLY A 40 0.99 5.44 8.82
CA GLY A 40 1.97 5.22 9.87
C GLY A 40 2.86 4.04 9.56
N ILE A 41 3.82 3.81 10.46
CA ILE A 41 4.67 2.62 10.43
C ILE A 41 4.16 1.70 11.52
N ARG A 42 3.69 0.52 11.16
CA ARG A 42 3.10 -0.40 12.12
C ARG A 42 3.81 -1.75 12.04
N GLN A 43 3.12 -2.75 11.53
CA GLN A 43 3.72 -4.08 11.36
C GLN A 43 4.76 -4.03 10.24
N PHE A 44 5.74 -4.91 10.31
CA PHE A 44 6.73 -5.11 9.24
C PHE A 44 7.66 -3.92 9.00
N ASN A 45 7.60 -2.88 9.82
CA ASN A 45 8.47 -1.70 9.73
C ASN A 45 8.42 -0.99 8.39
N ILE A 46 7.25 -1.01 7.74
CA ILE A 46 7.04 -0.32 6.47
C ILE A 46 5.77 0.53 6.56
N PRO A 47 5.61 1.51 5.66
CA PRO A 47 4.41 2.34 5.66
C PRO A 47 3.13 1.54 5.49
N SER A 48 2.09 1.99 6.15
CA SER A 48 0.77 1.37 6.08
C SER A 48 -0.31 2.42 6.27
N PHE A 49 -1.54 2.07 5.87
CA PHE A 49 -2.71 2.91 6.08
C PHE A 49 -3.79 2.09 6.78
N ALA A 50 -4.50 2.74 7.70
CA ALA A 50 -5.50 2.07 8.52
C ALA A 50 -6.68 2.98 8.81
N TYR A 51 -7.82 2.33 9.11
CA TYR A 51 -8.90 2.96 9.85
C TYR A 51 -8.96 2.24 11.20
N PRO A 52 -8.24 2.73 12.21
CA PRO A 52 -8.11 2.01 13.49
C PRO A 52 -9.46 1.75 14.13
N GLY A 53 -9.56 0.62 14.83
CA GLY A 53 -10.78 0.25 15.51
C GLY A 53 -11.80 -0.49 14.68
N HIS A 54 -11.54 -0.66 13.38
CA HIS A 54 -12.52 -1.30 12.51
C HIS A 54 -12.59 -2.81 12.66
N SER A 55 -11.45 -3.47 12.69
CA SER A 55 -11.45 -4.93 12.70
C SER A 55 -10.86 -5.54 13.96
N GLY A 56 -10.17 -4.76 14.74
CA GLY A 56 -9.46 -5.28 15.92
C GLY A 56 -8.34 -6.24 15.53
N GLY A 57 -7.82 -6.94 16.51
CA GLY A 57 -6.77 -7.92 16.27
C GLY A 57 -5.43 -7.29 15.92
N VAL A 58 -4.54 -8.11 15.39
CA VAL A 58 -3.16 -7.72 15.14
C VAL A 58 -3.05 -6.56 14.18
N TYR A 59 -3.87 -6.55 13.16
CA TYR A 59 -3.76 -5.55 12.10
C TYR A 59 -4.68 -4.34 12.25
N ASP A 60 -5.54 -4.34 13.24
CA ASP A 60 -6.37 -3.20 13.66
C ASP A 60 -6.69 -2.19 12.54
N GLY A 61 -7.50 -2.62 11.58
CA GLY A 61 -7.99 -1.74 10.53
C GLY A 61 -7.00 -1.42 9.43
N VAL A 62 -5.81 -2.01 9.45
CA VAL A 62 -4.83 -1.80 8.38
C VAL A 62 -5.27 -2.57 7.14
N PHE A 63 -5.27 -1.89 5.99
CA PHE A 63 -5.73 -2.53 4.75
C PHE A 63 -4.69 -2.48 3.63
N VAL A 64 -3.59 -1.77 3.81
CA VAL A 64 -2.53 -1.73 2.81
C VAL A 64 -1.20 -1.39 3.47
N TRP A 65 -0.15 -2.05 2.99
CA TRP A 65 1.24 -1.77 3.35
C TRP A 65 2.02 -1.62 2.07
N PHE A 66 3.09 -0.84 2.09
CA PHE A 66 4.00 -0.79 0.94
C PHE A 66 5.41 -0.53 1.42
N GLY A 67 6.39 -1.13 0.74
CA GLY A 67 7.77 -0.96 1.15
C GLY A 67 8.75 -1.38 0.08
N LEU A 68 9.94 -0.79 0.13
CA LEU A 68 11.00 -1.09 -0.82
C LEU A 68 11.62 -2.44 -0.52
N GLN A 69 11.69 -3.28 -1.55
CA GLN A 69 12.46 -4.51 -1.53
C GLN A 69 13.75 -4.27 -2.32
N SER A 70 14.50 -5.32 -2.65
CA SER A 70 15.80 -5.12 -3.28
C SER A 70 15.73 -4.32 -4.57
N ASN A 71 14.75 -4.57 -5.43
CA ASN A 71 14.67 -3.86 -6.72
C ASN A 71 13.23 -3.57 -7.16
N HIS A 72 12.28 -3.63 -6.24
CA HIS A 72 10.89 -3.31 -6.52
C HIS A 72 10.23 -2.83 -5.24
N ILE A 73 9.02 -2.32 -5.36
CA ILE A 73 8.22 -1.99 -4.20
C ILE A 73 7.13 -3.03 -4.05
N GLY A 74 7.05 -3.63 -2.88
CA GLY A 74 5.96 -4.54 -2.56
C GLY A 74 4.76 -3.74 -2.09
N LEU A 75 3.61 -3.98 -2.70
CA LEU A 75 2.33 -3.45 -2.24
C LEU A 75 1.56 -4.64 -1.68
N TYR A 76 1.27 -4.58 -0.38
CA TYR A 76 0.67 -5.71 0.36
C TYR A 76 -0.76 -5.39 0.72
N LEU A 77 -1.66 -6.33 0.49
CA LEU A 77 -3.10 -6.10 0.62
C LEU A 77 -3.74 -7.28 1.33
N ARG A 78 -4.95 -7.05 1.86
CA ARG A 78 -5.70 -8.12 2.53
C ARG A 78 -6.11 -9.18 1.52
N PRO A 79 -5.83 -10.47 1.80
CA PRO A 79 -6.37 -11.52 0.93
C PRO A 79 -7.89 -11.50 0.98
N PRO A 80 -8.59 -11.80 -0.10
CA PRO A 80 -8.12 -12.28 -1.40
C PRO A 80 -7.99 -11.20 -2.48
N THR A 81 -7.57 -9.98 -2.11
CA THR A 81 -7.47 -8.87 -3.06
C THR A 81 -6.73 -9.26 -4.34
N ILE A 82 -5.58 -9.95 -4.19
CA ILE A 82 -4.76 -10.31 -5.35
C ILE A 82 -5.51 -11.27 -6.27
N SER A 83 -6.07 -12.35 -5.72
CA SER A 83 -6.78 -13.32 -6.56
C SER A 83 -8.05 -12.73 -7.16
N ASP A 84 -8.71 -11.81 -6.44
CA ASP A 84 -9.92 -11.15 -6.93
C ASP A 84 -9.63 -10.20 -8.10
N ASN A 85 -8.36 -9.81 -8.28
CA ASN A 85 -7.98 -8.89 -9.35
C ASN A 85 -6.97 -9.52 -10.29
N ARG A 86 -7.02 -10.84 -10.44
CA ARG A 86 -6.04 -11.59 -11.21
C ARG A 86 -5.84 -11.08 -12.62
N ARG A 87 -6.93 -10.74 -13.31
CA ARG A 87 -6.82 -10.24 -14.68
C ARG A 87 -6.08 -8.92 -14.77
N ALA A 88 -6.41 -8.00 -13.87
CA ALA A 88 -5.77 -6.69 -13.86
C ALA A 88 -4.29 -6.79 -13.51
N LEU A 89 -3.89 -7.88 -12.84
CA LEU A 89 -2.52 -8.08 -12.38
C LEU A 89 -1.73 -9.03 -13.28
N ALA A 90 -2.26 -9.38 -14.44
CA ALA A 90 -1.66 -10.43 -15.28
C ALA A 90 -0.23 -10.12 -15.69
N SER A 91 0.13 -8.84 -15.85
CA SER A 91 1.48 -8.46 -16.27
C SER A 91 2.42 -8.15 -15.11
N TYR A 92 1.99 -8.40 -13.88
CA TYR A 92 2.79 -8.12 -12.69
C TYR A 92 3.19 -9.39 -11.98
N VAL A 93 4.35 -9.35 -11.32
CA VAL A 93 4.74 -10.43 -10.41
C VAL A 93 3.92 -10.28 -9.14
N THR A 94 3.28 -11.35 -8.70
CA THR A 94 2.44 -11.32 -7.51
C THR A 94 2.72 -12.50 -6.60
N THR A 95 2.35 -12.32 -5.34
CA THR A 95 2.28 -13.41 -4.36
C THR A 95 0.83 -13.51 -3.90
N LYS A 96 0.57 -14.31 -2.88
CA LYS A 96 -0.78 -14.45 -2.35
C LYS A 96 -1.37 -13.12 -1.90
N SER A 97 -0.56 -12.24 -1.34
CA SER A 97 -1.05 -10.99 -0.77
C SER A 97 -0.32 -9.74 -1.27
N ALA A 98 0.60 -9.88 -2.22
CA ALA A 98 1.40 -8.75 -2.66
C ALA A 98 1.52 -8.67 -4.17
N VAL A 99 1.69 -7.45 -4.66
CA VAL A 99 2.07 -7.21 -6.04
C VAL A 99 3.42 -6.46 -6.04
N HIS A 100 4.30 -6.84 -6.97
CA HIS A 100 5.61 -6.20 -7.11
C HIS A 100 5.53 -5.07 -8.13
N LEU A 101 5.79 -3.85 -7.68
CA LEU A 101 5.74 -2.68 -8.53
C LEU A 101 7.16 -2.29 -8.94
N PRO A 102 7.47 -2.26 -10.25
CA PRO A 102 8.82 -1.95 -10.69
C PRO A 102 9.24 -0.53 -10.34
N LEU A 103 10.54 -0.32 -10.17
CA LEU A 103 11.07 1.01 -9.90
C LEU A 103 11.30 1.83 -11.17
N ASP A 104 11.40 1.16 -12.32
CA ASP A 104 11.81 1.79 -13.57
C ASP A 104 10.66 2.38 -14.38
N ARG A 105 9.47 2.42 -13.82
CA ARG A 105 8.32 3.02 -14.49
C ARG A 105 7.39 3.63 -13.45
N LYS A 106 6.56 4.55 -13.92
CA LYS A 106 5.61 5.23 -13.06
C LYS A 106 4.67 4.24 -12.41
N ALA A 107 4.35 4.48 -11.14
CA ALA A 107 3.41 3.62 -10.42
C ALA A 107 2.03 3.68 -11.07
N PRO A 108 1.36 2.53 -11.24
CA PRO A 108 0.05 2.48 -11.92
C PRO A 108 -1.07 2.93 -10.98
N ALA A 109 -1.27 4.24 -10.88
CA ALA A 109 -2.21 4.81 -9.92
C ALA A 109 -3.63 4.24 -10.02
N PRO A 110 -4.23 4.10 -11.23
CA PRO A 110 -5.58 3.54 -11.29
C PRO A 110 -5.66 2.12 -10.76
N LEU A 111 -4.65 1.30 -11.06
CA LEU A 111 -4.61 -0.07 -10.56
C LEU A 111 -4.44 -0.08 -9.05
N ILE A 112 -3.54 0.74 -8.53
CA ILE A 112 -3.31 0.81 -7.09
C ILE A 112 -4.61 1.20 -6.37
N LYS A 113 -5.32 2.20 -6.90
CA LYS A 113 -6.57 2.63 -6.29
C LYS A 113 -7.60 1.51 -6.27
N LYS A 114 -7.69 0.74 -7.36
CA LYS A 114 -8.61 -0.38 -7.43
C LYS A 114 -8.28 -1.44 -6.37
N LEU A 115 -7.00 -1.80 -6.26
CA LEU A 115 -6.56 -2.80 -5.29
C LEU A 115 -6.80 -2.33 -3.86
N VAL A 116 -6.49 -1.07 -3.59
CA VAL A 116 -6.66 -0.49 -2.26
C VAL A 116 -8.14 -0.50 -1.86
N LYS A 117 -9.02 -0.13 -2.78
CA LYS A 117 -10.45 -0.15 -2.49
C LYS A 117 -10.96 -1.55 -2.21
N THR A 118 -10.48 -2.54 -2.95
CA THR A 118 -10.85 -3.93 -2.72
C THR A 118 -10.38 -4.38 -1.33
N SER A 119 -9.12 -4.10 -1.00
CA SER A 119 -8.56 -4.49 0.29
C SER A 119 -9.28 -3.79 1.45
N LEU A 120 -9.62 -2.52 1.27
CA LEU A 120 -10.37 -1.77 2.27
C LEU A 120 -11.73 -2.39 2.53
N LYS A 121 -12.43 -2.77 1.47
CA LYS A 121 -13.72 -3.42 1.60
C LYS A 121 -13.60 -4.75 2.35
N ILE A 122 -12.60 -5.54 2.00
CA ILE A 122 -12.35 -6.80 2.68
C ILE A 122 -12.09 -6.57 4.17
N MET A 123 -11.25 -5.61 4.48
CA MET A 123 -10.93 -5.29 5.86
C MET A 123 -12.18 -4.91 6.65
N LYS A 124 -13.07 -4.12 6.05
CA LYS A 124 -14.28 -3.68 6.74
C LYS A 124 -15.28 -4.81 6.94
N GLU A 125 -15.20 -5.86 6.14
CA GLU A 125 -16.14 -6.98 6.23
C GLU A 125 -15.64 -8.10 7.14
N THR A 126 -14.44 -7.98 7.69
CA THR A 126 -13.93 -9.00 8.64
C THR A 126 -14.03 -8.55 10.12
#